data_0ac5f1cd3632fede284a69e963d40a84
#
_entry.id   0ac5f1cd3632fede284a69e963d40a84
#
_cell.length_a   1.000
_cell.length_b   1.000
_cell.length_c   1.000
_cell.angle_alpha   90.00
_cell.angle_beta   90.00
_cell.angle_gamma   90.00
#
_symmetry.space_group_name_H-M   'P 1'
#
loop_
_entity.id
_entity.type
_entity.pdbx_description
1 polymer ?
#
loop_
_entity_poly.entity_id
_entity_poly.type
_entity_poly.pdbx_seq_one_letter_code
_entity_poly.pdbx_strand_id
1 'polypeptide(L)'
;MDARRIILTGCGWGAVFGILNYISNVFLLPSAPFISLRPQIALPMAVGITAHPLAGFLVGFTGNIIGDGMSGFGLWKFWNWHLANGLMGFFPGLIRYAGINRICTVRDFGILEMSVVLASGLSVTFAVLLDILFIRSMRFPSSFHSWILPAFLTDAVNGFILVPILLLFTGRFLITLETRTILLITTLLVIAILSTAGAITWSVWDDLSSPEAMIENFYIAGIVSVVLLVLGFIASLGFVRKITDPVGELINAAGAVEKGNYDLGRLDRVSSRHDELGQLSRVLQGMAQQVKKREVDLLNRVQELQIRIDPQRQAREVAEIVDTEYFQQLKKKAKEFRRAGRSKDVGQNDLPRS
;
A
#
# COMPACT_ATOMS: atom_id res chain seq x y z
N MET A 1 9.12 20.11 -6.89
CA MET A 1 10.54 20.03 -7.33
C MET A 1 10.82 21.27 -8.15
N ASP A 2 11.93 21.93 -7.92
CA ASP A 2 12.35 23.12 -8.65
C ASP A 2 12.71 22.78 -10.12
N ALA A 3 12.46 23.69 -11.06
CA ALA A 3 12.67 23.49 -12.49
C ALA A 3 14.10 23.01 -12.82
N ARG A 4 15.10 23.59 -12.17
CA ARG A 4 16.50 23.18 -12.33
C ARG A 4 16.73 21.71 -11.96
N ARG A 5 16.12 21.25 -10.86
CA ARG A 5 16.21 19.84 -10.43
C ARG A 5 15.47 18.90 -11.38
N ILE A 6 14.34 19.34 -11.95
CA ILE A 6 13.60 18.55 -12.95
C ILE A 6 14.50 18.30 -14.16
N ILE A 7 15.11 19.36 -14.69
CA ILE A 7 15.99 19.28 -15.88
C ILE A 7 17.22 18.41 -15.59
N LEU A 8 17.93 18.66 -14.47
CA LEU A 8 19.11 17.88 -14.11
C LEU A 8 18.79 16.39 -13.91
N THR A 9 17.70 16.08 -13.23
CA THR A 9 17.26 14.68 -13.05
C THR A 9 16.86 14.06 -14.38
N GLY A 10 16.07 14.77 -15.19
CA GLY A 10 15.62 14.29 -16.50
C GLY A 10 16.78 14.03 -17.48
N CYS A 11 17.67 14.98 -17.63
CA CYS A 11 18.81 14.82 -18.54
C CYS A 11 19.85 13.79 -18.02
N GLY A 12 20.11 13.75 -16.70
CA GLY A 12 21.02 12.77 -16.10
C GLY A 12 20.56 11.33 -16.31
N TRP A 13 19.31 11.04 -15.95
CA TRP A 13 18.70 9.72 -16.20
C TRP A 13 18.45 9.49 -17.70
N GLY A 14 18.25 10.55 -18.48
CA GLY A 14 18.13 10.46 -19.94
C GLY A 14 19.42 9.94 -20.59
N ALA A 15 20.58 10.35 -20.12
CA ALA A 15 21.86 9.78 -20.58
C ALA A 15 21.97 8.27 -20.25
N VAL A 16 21.57 7.86 -19.06
CA VAL A 16 21.54 6.44 -18.66
C VAL A 16 20.55 5.66 -19.57
N PHE A 17 19.35 6.19 -19.76
CA PHE A 17 18.37 5.57 -20.64
C PHE A 17 18.89 5.46 -22.08
N GLY A 18 19.60 6.50 -22.58
CA GLY A 18 20.15 6.49 -23.94
C GLY A 18 21.19 5.39 -24.15
N ILE A 19 22.09 5.18 -23.18
CA ILE A 19 23.06 4.08 -23.22
C ILE A 19 22.34 2.73 -23.20
N LEU A 20 21.35 2.56 -22.31
CA LEU A 20 20.57 1.32 -22.23
C LEU A 20 19.74 1.08 -23.51
N ASN A 21 19.22 2.15 -24.13
CA ASN A 21 18.50 2.08 -25.40
C ASN A 21 19.42 1.63 -26.53
N TYR A 22 20.64 2.16 -26.61
CA TYR A 22 21.66 1.70 -27.54
C TYR A 22 21.97 0.23 -27.36
N ILE A 23 22.25 -0.23 -26.13
CA ILE A 23 22.49 -1.64 -25.83
C ILE A 23 21.31 -2.50 -26.24
N SER A 24 20.09 -2.07 -25.91
CA SER A 24 18.85 -2.79 -26.26
C SER A 24 18.64 -2.91 -27.77
N ASN A 25 19.03 -1.92 -28.55
CA ASN A 25 18.94 -1.96 -30.01
C ASN A 25 19.88 -3.02 -30.64
N VAL A 26 20.91 -3.46 -29.92
CA VAL A 26 21.77 -4.57 -30.35
C VAL A 26 21.04 -5.91 -30.22
N PHE A 27 20.10 -6.03 -29.27
CA PHE A 27 19.29 -7.22 -29.03
C PHE A 27 17.93 -7.10 -29.74
N LEU A 28 17.95 -6.95 -31.06
CA LEU A 28 16.74 -6.97 -31.87
C LEU A 28 16.13 -8.38 -31.84
N LEU A 29 14.81 -8.43 -31.77
CA LEU A 29 14.08 -9.68 -31.91
C LEU A 29 14.25 -10.21 -33.34
N PRO A 30 14.71 -11.46 -33.56
CA PRO A 30 14.98 -11.99 -34.88
C PRO A 30 13.76 -11.97 -35.82
N SER A 31 12.56 -12.17 -35.21
CA SER A 31 11.27 -12.21 -35.94
C SER A 31 10.69 -10.83 -36.26
N ALA A 32 11.18 -9.79 -35.60
CA ALA A 32 10.69 -8.42 -35.78
C ALA A 32 11.88 -7.46 -35.68
N PRO A 33 12.67 -7.31 -36.76
CA PRO A 33 13.94 -6.56 -36.76
C PRO A 33 13.81 -5.10 -36.38
N PHE A 34 12.59 -4.57 -36.36
CA PHE A 34 12.29 -3.18 -35.95
C PHE A 34 11.85 -3.05 -34.47
N ILE A 35 11.72 -4.16 -33.74
CA ILE A 35 11.28 -4.19 -32.33
C ILE A 35 12.41 -4.79 -31.50
N SER A 36 12.95 -3.96 -30.62
CA SER A 36 13.95 -4.40 -29.65
C SER A 36 13.31 -4.80 -28.33
N LEU A 37 13.94 -5.72 -27.61
CA LEU A 37 13.61 -5.93 -26.21
C LEU A 37 13.98 -4.65 -25.44
N ARG A 38 13.00 -4.01 -24.78
CA ARG A 38 13.14 -2.63 -24.26
C ARG A 38 12.94 -2.53 -22.73
N PRO A 39 13.72 -3.28 -21.91
CA PRO A 39 13.57 -3.21 -20.45
C PRO A 39 13.83 -1.82 -19.89
N GLN A 40 14.65 -1.02 -20.57
CA GLN A 40 14.98 0.35 -20.16
C GLN A 40 13.76 1.28 -20.16
N ILE A 41 12.66 0.96 -20.82
CA ILE A 41 11.46 1.81 -20.87
C ILE A 41 10.82 2.02 -19.47
N ALA A 42 11.08 1.12 -18.56
CA ALA A 42 10.66 1.28 -17.17
C ALA A 42 11.34 2.45 -16.46
N LEU A 43 12.51 2.90 -16.94
CA LEU A 43 13.28 3.98 -16.30
C LEU A 43 12.58 5.35 -16.40
N PRO A 44 12.17 5.84 -17.59
CA PRO A 44 11.39 7.08 -17.68
C PRO A 44 10.09 7.02 -16.91
N MET A 45 9.39 5.88 -16.90
CA MET A 45 8.17 5.67 -16.13
C MET A 45 8.43 5.80 -14.62
N ALA A 46 9.44 5.10 -14.10
CA ALA A 46 9.82 5.14 -12.69
C ALA A 46 10.28 6.55 -12.25
N VAL A 47 11.06 7.25 -13.08
CA VAL A 47 11.47 8.63 -12.80
C VAL A 47 10.29 9.59 -12.82
N GLY A 48 9.35 9.42 -13.75
CA GLY A 48 8.10 10.19 -13.79
C GLY A 48 7.31 10.07 -12.49
N ILE A 49 7.15 8.86 -12.00
CA ILE A 49 6.44 8.55 -10.76
C ILE A 49 7.19 9.07 -9.53
N THR A 50 8.51 8.87 -9.46
CA THR A 50 9.27 9.16 -8.24
C THR A 50 9.69 10.62 -8.13
N ALA A 51 10.11 11.24 -9.23
CA ALA A 51 10.60 12.61 -9.24
C ALA A 51 9.52 13.61 -9.68
N HIS A 52 9.19 13.63 -10.97
CA HIS A 52 8.20 14.55 -11.54
C HIS A 52 7.81 14.07 -12.95
N PRO A 53 6.55 14.23 -13.40
CA PRO A 53 6.13 13.84 -14.76
C PRO A 53 7.02 14.40 -15.86
N LEU A 54 7.37 15.70 -15.77
CA LEU A 54 8.27 16.33 -16.72
C LEU A 54 9.70 15.78 -16.68
N ALA A 55 10.18 15.31 -15.53
CA ALA A 55 11.48 14.63 -15.45
C ALA A 55 11.42 13.30 -16.19
N GLY A 56 10.34 12.51 -15.99
CA GLY A 56 10.11 11.27 -16.75
C GLY A 56 10.03 11.53 -18.26
N PHE A 57 9.34 12.60 -18.68
CA PHE A 57 9.32 13.01 -20.07
C PHE A 57 10.73 13.28 -20.61
N LEU A 58 11.52 14.07 -19.90
CA LEU A 58 12.89 14.38 -20.32
C LEU A 58 13.77 13.14 -20.40
N VAL A 59 13.62 12.18 -19.46
CA VAL A 59 14.35 10.90 -19.52
C VAL A 59 14.06 10.17 -20.83
N GLY A 60 12.80 9.94 -21.15
CA GLY A 60 12.41 9.22 -22.35
C GLY A 60 12.77 9.97 -23.65
N PHE A 61 12.52 11.26 -23.67
CA PHE A 61 12.77 12.11 -24.84
C PHE A 61 14.27 12.24 -25.16
N THR A 62 15.06 12.75 -24.18
CA THR A 62 16.49 12.96 -24.41
C THR A 62 17.26 11.66 -24.56
N GLY A 63 16.88 10.65 -23.77
CA GLY A 63 17.54 9.36 -23.83
C GLY A 63 17.26 8.62 -25.14
N ASN A 64 16.06 8.71 -25.72
CA ASN A 64 15.83 8.14 -27.04
C ASN A 64 16.63 8.85 -28.14
N ILE A 65 16.76 10.17 -28.09
CA ILE A 65 17.63 10.93 -29.01
C ILE A 65 19.08 10.42 -28.92
N ILE A 66 19.60 10.25 -27.69
CA ILE A 66 20.96 9.76 -27.48
C ILE A 66 21.12 8.32 -28.00
N GLY A 67 20.18 7.42 -27.64
CA GLY A 67 20.23 6.02 -28.05
C GLY A 67 20.16 5.83 -29.56
N ASP A 68 19.24 6.54 -30.23
CA ASP A 68 19.09 6.50 -31.68
C ASP A 68 20.30 7.12 -32.39
N GLY A 69 20.85 8.22 -31.83
CA GLY A 69 22.09 8.81 -32.31
C GLY A 69 23.27 7.84 -32.26
N MET A 70 23.45 7.15 -31.10
CA MET A 70 24.50 6.14 -30.93
C MET A 70 24.27 4.91 -31.83
N SER A 71 23.04 4.54 -32.11
CA SER A 71 22.68 3.42 -33.00
C SER A 71 22.82 3.76 -34.50
N GLY A 72 23.16 5.00 -34.85
CA GLY A 72 23.28 5.41 -36.25
C GLY A 72 21.94 5.71 -36.96
N PHE A 73 20.81 5.72 -36.22
CA PHE A 73 19.48 6.01 -36.77
C PHE A 73 19.28 7.50 -37.05
N GLY A 74 20.16 8.39 -36.55
CA GLY A 74 20.09 9.82 -36.65
C GLY A 74 19.29 10.48 -35.53
N LEU A 75 19.64 11.74 -35.21
CA LEU A 75 19.10 12.44 -34.04
C LEU A 75 17.63 12.84 -34.17
N TRP A 76 17.14 13.10 -35.40
CA TRP A 76 15.80 13.67 -35.64
C TRP A 76 14.94 12.87 -36.60
N LYS A 77 15.46 11.81 -37.20
CA LYS A 77 14.72 11.01 -38.17
C LYS A 77 13.43 10.41 -37.59
N PHE A 78 13.48 9.99 -36.35
CA PHE A 78 12.37 9.34 -35.63
C PHE A 78 11.87 10.19 -34.48
N TRP A 79 11.76 11.51 -34.65
CA TRP A 79 11.34 12.46 -33.62
C TRP A 79 9.99 12.13 -32.97
N ASN A 80 9.07 11.50 -33.70
CA ASN A 80 7.79 11.02 -33.21
C ASN A 80 7.98 9.96 -32.09
N TRP A 81 8.95 9.06 -32.21
CA TRP A 81 9.30 8.08 -31.20
C TRP A 81 10.02 8.72 -29.99
N HIS A 82 10.77 9.79 -30.19
CA HIS A 82 11.35 10.54 -29.07
C HIS A 82 10.24 11.14 -28.19
N LEU A 83 9.22 11.74 -28.83
CA LEU A 83 8.05 12.23 -28.12
C LEU A 83 7.29 11.12 -27.40
N ALA A 84 7.07 10.00 -28.07
CA ALA A 84 6.38 8.84 -27.47
C ALA A 84 7.10 8.32 -26.22
N ASN A 85 8.41 8.13 -26.29
CA ASN A 85 9.20 7.70 -25.13
C ASN A 85 9.17 8.75 -24.00
N GLY A 86 9.13 10.04 -24.32
CA GLY A 86 8.88 11.10 -23.36
C GLY A 86 7.52 10.97 -22.70
N LEU A 87 6.45 10.76 -23.47
CA LEU A 87 5.10 10.58 -22.96
C LEU A 87 4.96 9.32 -22.09
N MET A 88 5.66 8.24 -22.41
CA MET A 88 5.71 7.04 -21.56
C MET A 88 6.24 7.33 -20.14
N GLY A 89 7.17 8.29 -20.02
CA GLY A 89 7.63 8.75 -18.70
C GLY A 89 6.69 9.76 -18.04
N PHE A 90 5.97 10.55 -18.85
CA PHE A 90 5.07 11.59 -18.36
C PHE A 90 3.78 11.03 -17.75
N PHE A 91 3.06 10.19 -18.48
CA PHE A 91 1.74 9.72 -18.09
C PHE A 91 1.71 8.97 -16.75
N PRO A 92 2.59 7.98 -16.48
CA PRO A 92 2.58 7.32 -15.18
C PRO A 92 2.91 8.26 -14.02
N GLY A 93 3.70 9.31 -14.28
CA GLY A 93 4.00 10.34 -13.29
C GLY A 93 2.77 11.13 -12.82
N LEU A 94 1.68 11.15 -13.61
CA LEU A 94 0.44 11.84 -13.26
C LEU A 94 -0.32 11.20 -12.10
N ILE A 95 -0.03 9.93 -11.73
CA ILE A 95 -0.66 9.27 -10.57
C ILE A 95 -0.44 10.05 -9.26
N ARG A 96 0.62 10.87 -9.20
CA ARG A 96 0.87 11.74 -8.04
C ARG A 96 -0.22 12.79 -7.84
N TYR A 97 -0.80 13.30 -8.92
CA TYR A 97 -1.90 14.27 -8.86
C TYR A 97 -3.23 13.60 -8.49
N ALA A 98 -3.31 12.27 -8.63
CA ALA A 98 -4.41 11.47 -8.08
C ALA A 98 -4.23 11.15 -6.57
N GLY A 99 -3.23 11.78 -5.91
CA GLY A 99 -2.98 11.60 -4.47
C GLY A 99 -2.13 10.37 -4.11
N ILE A 100 -1.65 9.61 -5.11
CA ILE A 100 -0.85 8.40 -4.88
C ILE A 100 0.64 8.80 -4.83
N ASN A 101 1.11 9.11 -3.63
CA ASN A 101 2.52 9.43 -3.40
C ASN A 101 3.37 8.22 -2.99
N ARG A 102 2.71 7.18 -2.48
CA ARG A 102 3.31 5.90 -2.09
C ARG A 102 2.35 4.78 -2.46
N ILE A 103 2.88 3.67 -2.88
CA ILE A 103 2.13 2.45 -3.19
C ILE A 103 2.02 1.64 -1.89
N CYS A 104 0.83 1.66 -1.28
CA CYS A 104 0.59 1.04 0.02
C CYS A 104 -0.48 -0.05 -0.03
N THR A 105 -1.39 0.06 -0.99
CA THR A 105 -2.56 -0.81 -1.12
C THR A 105 -2.61 -1.49 -2.49
N VAL A 106 -3.42 -2.57 -2.58
CA VAL A 106 -3.73 -3.23 -3.86
C VAL A 106 -4.31 -2.24 -4.87
N ARG A 107 -5.14 -1.31 -4.40
CA ARG A 107 -5.73 -0.28 -5.26
C ARG A 107 -4.65 0.62 -5.86
N ASP A 108 -3.70 1.09 -5.04
CA ASP A 108 -2.60 1.94 -5.51
C ASP A 108 -1.75 1.20 -6.53
N PHE A 109 -1.47 -0.08 -6.28
CA PHE A 109 -0.74 -0.95 -7.20
C PHE A 109 -1.52 -1.14 -8.51
N GLY A 110 -2.82 -1.40 -8.45
CA GLY A 110 -3.66 -1.52 -9.64
C GLY A 110 -3.70 -0.23 -10.47
N ILE A 111 -3.75 0.95 -9.84
CA ILE A 111 -3.70 2.24 -10.53
C ILE A 111 -2.32 2.47 -11.16
N LEU A 112 -1.24 2.08 -10.46
CA LEU A 112 0.12 2.13 -11.00
C LEU A 112 0.20 1.32 -12.30
N GLU A 113 -0.18 0.04 -12.26
CA GLU A 113 -0.09 -0.87 -13.41
C GLU A 113 -0.98 -0.42 -14.57
N MET A 114 -2.19 0.01 -14.26
CA MET A 114 -3.09 0.61 -15.26
C MET A 114 -2.44 1.82 -15.93
N SER A 115 -1.79 2.70 -15.15
CA SER A 115 -1.13 3.90 -15.69
C SER A 115 0.04 3.54 -16.62
N VAL A 116 0.80 2.50 -16.29
CA VAL A 116 1.93 2.00 -17.09
C VAL A 116 1.43 1.43 -18.42
N VAL A 117 0.42 0.56 -18.37
CA VAL A 117 -0.16 -0.05 -19.57
C VAL A 117 -0.80 0.99 -20.49
N LEU A 118 -1.60 1.90 -19.93
CA LEU A 118 -2.22 2.98 -20.69
C LEU A 118 -1.18 3.93 -21.31
N ALA A 119 -0.12 4.27 -20.55
CA ALA A 119 0.96 5.10 -21.04
C ALA A 119 1.66 4.47 -22.26
N SER A 120 1.92 3.16 -22.19
CA SER A 120 2.53 2.41 -23.32
C SER A 120 1.62 2.46 -24.55
N GLY A 121 0.34 2.13 -24.41
CA GLY A 121 -0.61 2.12 -25.50
C GLY A 121 -0.83 3.51 -26.14
N LEU A 122 -1.06 4.51 -25.31
CA LEU A 122 -1.29 5.88 -25.77
C LEU A 122 -0.04 6.46 -26.48
N SER A 123 1.14 6.25 -25.91
CA SER A 123 2.39 6.80 -26.45
C SER A 123 2.79 6.17 -27.77
N VAL A 124 2.69 4.85 -27.89
CA VAL A 124 2.97 4.13 -29.16
C VAL A 124 1.95 4.52 -30.23
N THR A 125 0.67 4.54 -29.88
CA THR A 125 -0.38 4.96 -30.83
C THR A 125 -0.13 6.39 -31.29
N PHE A 126 0.24 7.29 -30.39
CA PHE A 126 0.57 8.67 -30.71
C PHE A 126 1.77 8.76 -31.67
N ALA A 127 2.84 7.99 -31.47
CA ALA A 127 3.98 7.96 -32.40
C ALA A 127 3.58 7.56 -33.81
N VAL A 128 2.78 6.49 -33.94
CA VAL A 128 2.33 5.99 -35.24
C VAL A 128 1.37 6.99 -35.89
N LEU A 129 0.48 7.63 -35.14
CA LEU A 129 -0.38 8.68 -35.67
C LEU A 129 0.43 9.88 -36.23
N LEU A 130 1.47 10.29 -35.49
CA LEU A 130 2.36 11.35 -35.97
C LEU A 130 3.13 10.94 -37.24
N ASP A 131 3.52 9.67 -37.32
CA ASP A 131 4.15 9.15 -38.55
C ASP A 131 3.20 9.20 -39.75
N ILE A 132 1.98 8.69 -39.58
CA ILE A 132 0.97 8.68 -40.66
C ILE A 132 0.65 10.11 -41.13
N LEU A 133 0.56 11.07 -40.21
CA LEU A 133 0.15 12.44 -40.52
C LEU A 133 1.29 13.28 -41.13
N PHE A 134 2.50 13.17 -40.57
CA PHE A 134 3.59 14.10 -40.87
C PHE A 134 4.75 13.45 -41.64
N ILE A 135 5.19 12.26 -41.22
CA ILE A 135 6.34 11.58 -41.83
C ILE A 135 5.91 10.76 -43.04
N ARG A 136 4.71 10.17 -42.97
CA ARG A 136 4.06 9.38 -44.04
C ARG A 136 4.85 8.13 -44.46
N SER A 137 5.65 7.57 -43.53
CA SER A 137 6.34 6.30 -43.78
C SER A 137 5.46 5.08 -43.46
N MET A 138 4.41 5.27 -42.66
CA MET A 138 3.48 4.23 -42.23
C MET A 138 2.08 4.43 -42.84
N ARG A 139 1.33 3.33 -42.95
CA ARG A 139 -0.06 3.33 -43.45
C ARG A 139 -0.96 2.52 -42.54
N PHE A 140 -2.13 3.08 -42.22
CA PHE A 140 -3.17 2.34 -41.53
C PHE A 140 -3.98 1.50 -42.55
N PRO A 141 -4.40 0.22 -42.27
CA PRO A 141 -4.30 -0.47 -40.96
C PRO A 141 -3.03 -1.33 -40.74
N SER A 142 -2.16 -1.47 -41.73
CA SER A 142 -0.96 -2.32 -41.63
C SER A 142 -0.06 -1.94 -40.43
N SER A 143 0.05 -0.66 -40.13
CA SER A 143 0.85 -0.17 -38.99
C SER A 143 0.36 -0.67 -37.63
N PHE A 144 -0.91 -1.07 -37.51
CA PHE A 144 -1.41 -1.63 -36.27
C PHE A 144 -0.70 -2.94 -35.90
N HIS A 145 -0.62 -3.86 -36.83
CA HIS A 145 0.04 -5.15 -36.63
C HIS A 145 1.56 -5.05 -36.64
N SER A 146 2.12 -4.20 -37.50
CA SER A 146 3.58 -4.14 -37.68
C SER A 146 4.29 -3.27 -36.65
N TRP A 147 3.61 -2.31 -36.01
CA TRP A 147 4.22 -1.31 -35.13
C TRP A 147 3.49 -1.14 -33.79
N ILE A 148 2.17 -0.84 -33.84
CA ILE A 148 1.45 -0.50 -32.61
C ILE A 148 1.42 -1.68 -31.64
N LEU A 149 0.91 -2.83 -32.10
CA LEU A 149 0.73 -4.00 -31.25
C LEU A 149 2.05 -4.52 -30.69
N PRO A 150 3.11 -4.75 -31.50
CA PRO A 150 4.38 -5.25 -30.98
C PRO A 150 5.08 -4.28 -30.02
N ALA A 151 5.17 -3.00 -30.36
CA ALA A 151 5.78 -2.00 -29.50
C ALA A 151 5.00 -1.82 -28.19
N PHE A 152 3.66 -1.78 -28.25
CA PHE A 152 2.80 -1.73 -27.09
C PHE A 152 3.03 -2.93 -26.16
N LEU A 153 3.01 -4.16 -26.71
CA LEU A 153 3.21 -5.37 -25.92
C LEU A 153 4.58 -5.38 -25.22
N THR A 154 5.63 -5.02 -25.95
CA THR A 154 6.99 -4.97 -25.40
C THR A 154 7.11 -3.94 -24.31
N ASP A 155 6.63 -2.72 -24.53
CA ASP A 155 6.74 -1.62 -23.58
C ASP A 155 5.83 -1.83 -22.35
N ALA A 156 4.61 -2.33 -22.57
CA ALA A 156 3.67 -2.60 -21.49
C ALA A 156 4.16 -3.73 -20.57
N VAL A 157 4.66 -4.84 -21.12
CA VAL A 157 5.18 -5.98 -20.33
C VAL A 157 6.43 -5.56 -19.55
N ASN A 158 7.39 -4.91 -20.19
CA ASN A 158 8.59 -4.42 -19.52
C ASN A 158 8.25 -3.39 -18.43
N GLY A 159 7.36 -2.46 -18.70
CA GLY A 159 6.89 -1.48 -17.74
C GLY A 159 6.20 -2.14 -16.55
N PHE A 160 5.25 -3.03 -16.81
CA PHE A 160 4.49 -3.76 -15.79
C PHE A 160 5.38 -4.53 -14.81
N ILE A 161 6.44 -5.17 -15.32
CA ILE A 161 7.35 -5.97 -14.49
C ILE A 161 8.37 -5.08 -13.76
N LEU A 162 9.01 -4.16 -14.49
CA LEU A 162 10.21 -3.50 -13.99
C LEU A 162 9.91 -2.21 -13.22
N VAL A 163 8.79 -1.51 -13.51
CA VAL A 163 8.45 -0.29 -12.77
C VAL A 163 8.24 -0.57 -11.28
N PRO A 164 7.42 -1.54 -10.84
CA PRO A 164 7.31 -1.88 -9.42
C PRO A 164 8.65 -2.23 -8.77
N ILE A 165 9.50 -2.99 -9.47
CA ILE A 165 10.84 -3.35 -8.98
C ILE A 165 11.69 -2.11 -8.76
N LEU A 166 11.73 -1.19 -9.71
CA LEU A 166 12.47 0.07 -9.57
C LEU A 166 11.91 0.94 -8.43
N LEU A 167 10.60 0.95 -8.24
CA LEU A 167 9.96 1.69 -7.16
C LEU A 167 10.30 1.16 -5.77
N LEU A 168 10.59 -0.14 -5.61
CA LEU A 168 11.06 -0.72 -4.35
C LEU A 168 12.36 -0.05 -3.88
N PHE A 169 13.30 0.19 -4.80
CA PHE A 169 14.59 0.82 -4.47
C PHE A 169 14.47 2.31 -4.13
N THR A 170 13.36 2.94 -4.49
CA THR A 170 13.15 4.38 -4.24
C THR A 170 12.43 4.69 -2.93
N GLY A 171 12.04 3.68 -2.15
CA GLY A 171 11.25 3.84 -0.92
C GLY A 171 9.83 4.36 -1.15
N ARG A 172 9.36 4.40 -2.40
CA ARG A 172 7.98 4.75 -2.76
C ARG A 172 7.00 3.59 -2.57
N PHE A 173 7.52 2.39 -2.51
CA PHE A 173 6.77 1.19 -2.23
C PHE A 173 6.85 0.88 -0.73
N LEU A 174 5.74 1.03 -0.01
CA LEU A 174 5.66 0.53 1.36
C LEU A 174 5.40 -0.97 1.30
N ILE A 175 6.37 -1.74 1.80
CA ILE A 175 6.27 -3.19 1.85
C ILE A 175 5.33 -3.55 3.01
N THR A 176 4.03 -3.49 2.74
CA THR A 176 3.02 -4.12 3.59
C THR A 176 2.98 -5.62 3.25
N LEU A 177 2.40 -6.44 4.14
CA LEU A 177 2.20 -7.87 3.85
C LEU A 177 1.44 -8.06 2.53
N GLU A 178 0.44 -7.21 2.30
CA GLU A 178 -0.39 -7.17 1.10
C GLU A 178 0.44 -6.92 -0.17
N THR A 179 1.19 -5.81 -0.21
CA THR A 179 2.00 -5.46 -1.39
C THR A 179 3.12 -6.45 -1.65
N ARG A 180 3.72 -7.02 -0.59
CA ARG A 180 4.75 -8.06 -0.71
C ARG A 180 4.19 -9.34 -1.32
N THR A 181 3.00 -9.76 -0.92
CA THR A 181 2.34 -10.97 -1.44
C THR A 181 1.97 -10.77 -2.92
N ILE A 182 1.42 -9.61 -3.30
CA ILE A 182 1.12 -9.29 -4.70
C ILE A 182 2.37 -9.33 -5.55
N LEU A 183 3.43 -8.64 -5.14
CA LEU A 183 4.70 -8.63 -5.86
C LEU A 183 5.26 -10.04 -6.07
N LEU A 184 5.23 -10.86 -5.03
CA LEU A 184 5.73 -12.23 -5.10
C LEU A 184 4.91 -13.06 -6.10
N ILE A 185 3.58 -13.01 -6.00
CA ILE A 185 2.70 -13.77 -6.91
C ILE A 185 2.84 -13.26 -8.35
N THR A 186 2.87 -11.93 -8.55
CA THR A 186 3.04 -11.34 -9.88
C THR A 186 4.39 -11.71 -10.48
N THR A 187 5.47 -11.67 -9.71
CA THR A 187 6.81 -12.07 -10.16
C THR A 187 6.87 -13.54 -10.54
N LEU A 188 6.31 -14.44 -9.72
CA LEU A 188 6.24 -15.87 -10.03
C LEU A 188 5.42 -16.14 -11.29
N LEU A 189 4.30 -15.45 -11.46
CA LEU A 189 3.46 -15.56 -12.64
C LEU A 189 4.21 -15.12 -13.91
N VAL A 190 4.91 -13.98 -13.83
CA VAL A 190 5.72 -13.48 -14.95
C VAL A 190 6.82 -14.48 -15.33
N ILE A 191 7.53 -15.03 -14.35
CA ILE A 191 8.56 -16.06 -14.58
C ILE A 191 7.94 -17.30 -15.24
N ALA A 192 6.79 -17.75 -14.78
CA ALA A 192 6.08 -18.88 -15.36
C ALA A 192 5.67 -18.63 -16.82
N ILE A 193 5.12 -17.44 -17.12
CA ILE A 193 4.73 -17.06 -18.48
C ILE A 193 5.94 -16.97 -19.40
N LEU A 194 7.03 -16.31 -18.96
CA LEU A 194 8.24 -16.17 -19.75
C LEU A 194 8.92 -17.53 -20.01
N SER A 195 8.94 -18.42 -19.01
CA SER A 195 9.48 -19.78 -19.19
C SER A 195 8.62 -20.60 -20.14
N THR A 196 7.30 -20.49 -20.06
CA THR A 196 6.39 -21.20 -20.97
C THR A 196 6.50 -20.67 -22.39
N ALA A 197 6.51 -19.36 -22.57
CA ALA A 197 6.71 -18.71 -23.87
C ALA A 197 8.08 -19.09 -24.47
N GLY A 198 9.13 -19.08 -23.66
CA GLY A 198 10.47 -19.51 -24.05
C GLY A 198 10.52 -20.99 -24.48
N ALA A 199 9.86 -21.88 -23.73
CA ALA A 199 9.79 -23.30 -24.05
C ALA A 199 9.01 -23.56 -25.34
N ILE A 200 7.90 -22.88 -25.57
CA ILE A 200 7.14 -22.97 -26.83
C ILE A 200 7.99 -22.47 -27.98
N THR A 201 8.63 -21.29 -27.84
CA THR A 201 9.52 -20.79 -28.91
C THR A 201 10.65 -21.71 -29.21
N TRP A 202 11.27 -22.34 -28.19
CA TRP A 202 12.32 -23.32 -28.33
C TRP A 202 11.83 -24.60 -29.03
N SER A 203 10.65 -25.12 -28.68
CA SER A 203 10.11 -26.37 -29.26
C SER A 203 9.70 -26.24 -30.74
N VAL A 204 9.39 -25.00 -31.17
CA VAL A 204 8.96 -24.69 -32.56
C VAL A 204 10.12 -24.12 -33.38
N TRP A 205 11.30 -23.91 -32.77
CA TRP A 205 12.44 -23.24 -33.40
C TRP A 205 12.91 -23.93 -34.68
N ASP A 206 12.93 -25.25 -34.72
CA ASP A 206 13.38 -26.06 -35.84
C ASP A 206 12.33 -26.16 -36.98
N ASP A 207 11.03 -25.94 -36.67
CA ASP A 207 9.91 -25.95 -37.63
C ASP A 207 9.62 -24.59 -38.27
N LEU A 208 10.28 -23.51 -37.78
CA LEU A 208 10.06 -22.13 -38.25
C LEU A 208 10.79 -21.86 -39.56
N SER A 209 10.33 -22.51 -40.64
CA SER A 209 10.93 -22.38 -41.98
C SER A 209 10.62 -21.06 -42.71
N SER A 210 9.76 -20.20 -42.17
CA SER A 210 9.44 -18.90 -42.77
C SER A 210 9.40 -17.77 -41.75
N PRO A 211 9.90 -16.56 -42.09
CA PRO A 211 9.80 -15.38 -41.21
C PRO A 211 8.36 -14.98 -40.85
N GLU A 212 7.39 -15.27 -41.71
CA GLU A 212 5.98 -14.99 -41.48
C GLU A 212 5.38 -15.87 -40.37
N ALA A 213 5.67 -17.18 -40.38
CA ALA A 213 5.22 -18.10 -39.33
C ALA A 213 5.85 -17.75 -37.96
N MET A 214 7.11 -17.30 -37.95
CA MET A 214 7.74 -16.79 -36.72
C MET A 214 7.01 -15.59 -36.15
N ILE A 215 6.66 -14.64 -36.98
CA ILE A 215 5.95 -13.42 -36.57
C ILE A 215 4.58 -13.78 -35.99
N GLU A 216 3.81 -14.64 -36.66
CA GLU A 216 2.48 -15.07 -36.23
C GLU A 216 2.52 -15.80 -34.87
N ASN A 217 3.44 -16.74 -34.71
CA ASN A 217 3.62 -17.47 -33.44
C ASN A 217 4.05 -16.55 -32.29
N PHE A 218 4.90 -15.55 -32.58
CA PHE A 218 5.32 -14.56 -31.59
C PHE A 218 4.16 -13.66 -31.14
N TYR A 219 3.26 -13.29 -32.04
CA TYR A 219 2.04 -12.55 -31.71
C TYR A 219 1.11 -13.39 -30.83
N ILE A 220 0.86 -14.64 -31.20
CA ILE A 220 0.01 -15.54 -30.44
C ILE A 220 0.59 -15.73 -29.04
N ALA A 221 1.89 -16.00 -28.92
CA ALA A 221 2.57 -16.16 -27.63
C ALA A 221 2.49 -14.86 -26.79
N GLY A 222 2.69 -13.69 -27.41
CA GLY A 222 2.58 -12.40 -26.77
C GLY A 222 1.16 -12.10 -26.25
N ILE A 223 0.15 -12.34 -27.07
CA ILE A 223 -1.27 -12.15 -26.68
C ILE A 223 -1.64 -13.10 -25.55
N VAL A 224 -1.29 -14.38 -25.67
CA VAL A 224 -1.55 -15.39 -24.61
C VAL A 224 -0.85 -14.99 -23.32
N SER A 225 0.40 -14.53 -23.39
CA SER A 225 1.15 -14.05 -22.22
C SER A 225 0.47 -12.87 -21.52
N VAL A 226 0.00 -11.88 -22.28
CA VAL A 226 -0.73 -10.73 -21.73
C VAL A 226 -2.06 -11.15 -21.11
N VAL A 227 -2.81 -12.03 -21.77
CA VAL A 227 -4.08 -12.56 -21.23
C VAL A 227 -3.83 -13.32 -19.92
N LEU A 228 -2.82 -14.19 -19.88
CA LEU A 228 -2.45 -14.92 -18.66
C LEU A 228 -1.96 -13.98 -17.55
N LEU A 229 -1.20 -12.93 -17.88
CA LEU A 229 -0.77 -11.90 -16.94
C LEU A 229 -1.98 -11.19 -16.31
N VAL A 230 -2.93 -10.76 -17.13
CA VAL A 230 -4.15 -10.09 -16.64
C VAL A 230 -4.99 -11.02 -15.78
N LEU A 231 -5.22 -12.25 -16.23
CA LEU A 231 -5.99 -13.25 -15.47
C LEU A 231 -5.29 -13.61 -14.15
N GLY A 232 -3.99 -13.82 -14.16
CA GLY A 232 -3.21 -14.10 -12.95
C GLY A 232 -3.16 -12.93 -12.00
N PHE A 233 -3.09 -11.70 -12.51
CA PHE A 233 -3.18 -10.50 -11.70
C PHE A 233 -4.55 -10.40 -11.01
N ILE A 234 -5.65 -10.59 -11.74
CA ILE A 234 -7.00 -10.62 -11.17
C ILE A 234 -7.13 -11.73 -10.11
N ALA A 235 -6.61 -12.92 -10.38
CA ALA A 235 -6.60 -14.01 -9.42
C ALA A 235 -5.77 -13.68 -8.16
N SER A 236 -4.61 -13.04 -8.34
CA SER A 236 -3.75 -12.53 -7.26
C SER A 236 -4.49 -11.52 -6.36
N LEU A 237 -5.22 -10.56 -6.96
CA LEU A 237 -6.04 -9.61 -6.21
C LEU A 237 -7.11 -10.32 -5.36
N GLY A 238 -7.75 -11.34 -5.92
CA GLY A 238 -8.73 -12.14 -5.20
C GLY A 238 -8.13 -12.91 -4.02
N PHE A 239 -6.95 -13.49 -4.22
CA PHE A 239 -6.23 -14.23 -3.19
C PHE A 239 -5.76 -13.33 -2.05
N VAL A 240 -5.18 -12.18 -2.37
CA VAL A 240 -4.71 -11.19 -1.38
C VAL A 240 -5.87 -10.70 -0.51
N ARG A 241 -7.00 -10.33 -1.10
CA ARG A 241 -8.19 -9.90 -0.34
C ARG A 241 -8.71 -11.00 0.59
N LYS A 242 -8.59 -12.27 0.20
CA LYS A 242 -9.04 -13.38 1.06
C LYS A 242 -8.14 -13.64 2.26
N ILE A 243 -6.88 -13.26 2.22
CA ILE A 243 -5.90 -13.53 3.29
C ILE A 243 -5.49 -12.25 4.00
N THR A 244 -5.12 -11.23 3.26
CA THR A 244 -4.50 -10.02 3.83
C THR A 244 -5.50 -9.12 4.55
N ASP A 245 -6.71 -8.95 4.00
CA ASP A 245 -7.75 -8.15 4.64
C ASP A 245 -8.14 -8.70 6.02
N PRO A 246 -8.46 -10.02 6.17
CA PRO A 246 -8.76 -10.60 7.48
C PRO A 246 -7.59 -10.51 8.47
N VAL A 247 -6.35 -10.69 8.02
CA VAL A 247 -5.17 -10.52 8.89
C VAL A 247 -5.04 -9.07 9.36
N GLY A 248 -5.28 -8.10 8.48
CA GLY A 248 -5.32 -6.68 8.84
C GLY A 248 -6.40 -6.35 9.86
N GLU A 249 -7.61 -6.93 9.72
CA GLU A 249 -8.71 -6.80 10.70
C GLU A 249 -8.32 -7.37 12.06
N LEU A 250 -7.63 -8.54 12.09
CA LEU A 250 -7.14 -9.15 13.33
C LEU A 250 -6.07 -8.30 14.04
N ILE A 251 -5.12 -7.75 13.28
CA ILE A 251 -4.09 -6.85 13.83
C ILE A 251 -4.72 -5.60 14.43
N ASN A 252 -5.65 -4.97 13.71
CA ASN A 252 -6.36 -3.79 14.18
C ASN A 252 -7.20 -4.07 15.44
N ALA A 253 -7.83 -5.24 15.50
CA ALA A 253 -8.59 -5.68 16.66
C ALA A 253 -7.68 -5.93 17.88
N ALA A 254 -6.53 -6.57 17.69
CA ALA A 254 -5.54 -6.75 18.75
C ALA A 254 -5.04 -5.40 19.31
N GLY A 255 -4.75 -4.43 18.42
CA GLY A 255 -4.38 -3.07 18.81
C GLY A 255 -5.51 -2.29 19.49
N ALA A 256 -6.78 -2.59 19.19
CA ALA A 256 -7.93 -2.02 19.90
C ALA A 256 -8.03 -2.56 21.33
N VAL A 257 -7.84 -3.86 21.51
CA VAL A 257 -7.81 -4.51 22.85
C VAL A 257 -6.69 -3.94 23.71
N GLU A 258 -5.51 -3.74 23.15
CA GLU A 258 -4.38 -3.10 23.85
C GLU A 258 -4.73 -1.71 24.39
N LYS A 259 -5.56 -0.95 23.67
CA LYS A 259 -6.04 0.38 24.06
C LYS A 259 -7.28 0.38 24.96
N GLY A 260 -7.70 -0.80 25.44
CA GLY A 260 -8.89 -0.95 26.28
C GLY A 260 -10.23 -0.93 25.52
N ASN A 261 -10.21 -1.01 24.20
CA ASN A 261 -11.43 -1.13 23.41
C ASN A 261 -11.71 -2.60 23.10
N TYR A 262 -12.69 -3.17 23.80
CA TYR A 262 -13.08 -4.59 23.71
C TYR A 262 -14.25 -4.84 22.77
N ASP A 263 -14.75 -3.82 22.06
CA ASP A 263 -15.78 -3.98 21.04
C ASP A 263 -15.16 -4.42 19.71
N LEU A 264 -15.24 -5.70 19.42
CA LEU A 264 -14.65 -6.37 18.27
C LEU A 264 -15.71 -6.80 17.24
N GLY A 265 -16.85 -6.12 17.15
CA GLY A 265 -17.92 -6.46 16.21
C GLY A 265 -17.48 -6.50 14.74
N ARG A 266 -16.41 -5.80 14.38
CA ARG A 266 -15.80 -5.88 13.04
C ARG A 266 -15.21 -7.26 12.71
N LEU A 267 -14.86 -8.06 13.72
CA LEU A 267 -14.33 -9.42 13.53
C LEU A 267 -15.43 -10.46 13.24
N ASP A 268 -16.70 -10.12 13.35
CA ASP A 268 -17.78 -11.10 13.15
C ASP A 268 -17.76 -11.72 11.75
N ARG A 269 -17.39 -10.92 10.73
CA ARG A 269 -17.20 -11.42 9.38
C ARG A 269 -16.01 -12.39 9.25
N VAL A 270 -14.92 -12.17 9.99
CA VAL A 270 -13.76 -13.06 9.98
C VAL A 270 -14.04 -14.29 10.85
N SER A 271 -14.68 -14.13 11.99
CA SER A 271 -14.99 -15.22 12.94
C SER A 271 -16.00 -16.24 12.36
N SER A 272 -16.85 -15.82 11.41
CA SER A 272 -17.77 -16.73 10.70
C SER A 272 -17.08 -17.67 9.70
N ARG A 273 -15.79 -17.47 9.41
CA ARG A 273 -15.02 -18.36 8.52
C ARG A 273 -14.73 -19.71 9.18
N HIS A 274 -14.63 -20.75 8.36
CA HIS A 274 -14.35 -22.13 8.81
C HIS A 274 -12.88 -22.53 8.68
N ASP A 275 -12.00 -21.56 8.39
CA ASP A 275 -10.55 -21.75 8.26
C ASP A 275 -9.79 -21.30 9.53
N GLU A 276 -8.45 -21.38 9.47
CA GLU A 276 -7.54 -21.01 10.57
C GLU A 276 -7.70 -19.54 10.97
N LEU A 277 -7.99 -18.64 10.01
CA LEU A 277 -8.23 -17.23 10.29
C LEU A 277 -9.53 -17.02 11.08
N GLY A 278 -10.57 -17.77 10.77
CA GLY A 278 -11.81 -17.76 11.54
C GLY A 278 -11.59 -18.30 12.96
N GLN A 279 -10.79 -19.37 13.11
CA GLN A 279 -10.43 -19.90 14.42
C GLN A 279 -9.63 -18.88 15.24
N LEU A 280 -8.63 -18.23 14.64
CA LEU A 280 -7.82 -17.19 15.30
C LEU A 280 -8.68 -16.00 15.73
N SER A 281 -9.63 -15.57 14.89
CA SER A 281 -10.58 -14.50 15.21
C SER A 281 -11.43 -14.83 16.43
N ARG A 282 -11.99 -16.04 16.50
CA ARG A 282 -12.78 -16.51 17.68
C ARG A 282 -11.96 -16.56 18.96
N VAL A 283 -10.71 -17.01 18.88
CA VAL A 283 -9.79 -17.02 20.02
C VAL A 283 -9.50 -15.59 20.49
N LEU A 284 -9.23 -14.66 19.57
CA LEU A 284 -8.98 -13.25 19.91
C LEU A 284 -10.20 -12.59 20.56
N GLN A 285 -11.42 -12.83 20.02
CA GLN A 285 -12.66 -12.33 20.63
C GLN A 285 -12.86 -12.91 22.04
N GLY A 286 -12.61 -14.21 22.23
CA GLY A 286 -12.69 -14.85 23.56
C GLY A 286 -11.69 -14.26 24.55
N MET A 287 -10.44 -14.03 24.12
CA MET A 287 -9.42 -13.37 24.96
C MET A 287 -9.83 -11.95 25.35
N ALA A 288 -10.31 -11.15 24.40
CA ALA A 288 -10.77 -9.78 24.65
C ALA A 288 -11.91 -9.74 25.69
N GLN A 289 -12.87 -10.65 25.58
CA GLN A 289 -13.96 -10.76 26.57
C GLN A 289 -13.44 -11.15 27.96
N GLN A 290 -12.47 -12.07 28.04
CA GLN A 290 -11.86 -12.45 29.33
C GLN A 290 -11.09 -11.29 29.95
N VAL A 291 -10.32 -10.53 29.15
CA VAL A 291 -9.59 -9.37 29.63
C VAL A 291 -10.55 -8.30 30.16
N LYS A 292 -11.60 -7.99 29.39
CA LYS A 292 -12.67 -7.06 29.80
C LYS A 292 -13.29 -7.47 31.15
N LYS A 293 -13.64 -8.75 31.28
CA LYS A 293 -14.22 -9.27 32.53
C LYS A 293 -13.27 -9.10 33.71
N ARG A 294 -11.99 -9.45 33.53
CA ARG A 294 -10.97 -9.28 34.58
C ARG A 294 -10.78 -7.82 34.98
N GLU A 295 -10.78 -6.91 33.99
CA GLU A 295 -10.65 -5.48 34.26
C GLU A 295 -11.83 -4.95 35.07
N VAL A 296 -13.06 -5.31 34.70
CA VAL A 296 -14.28 -4.94 35.45
C VAL A 296 -14.25 -5.53 36.87
N ASP A 297 -13.86 -6.81 37.02
CA ASP A 297 -13.73 -7.45 38.31
C ASP A 297 -12.69 -6.78 39.21
N LEU A 298 -11.55 -6.36 38.61
CA LEU A 298 -10.52 -5.61 39.34
C LEU A 298 -11.00 -4.24 39.77
N LEU A 299 -11.68 -3.49 38.87
CA LEU A 299 -12.26 -2.19 39.21
C LEU A 299 -13.28 -2.29 40.34
N ASN A 300 -14.15 -3.30 40.30
CA ASN A 300 -15.12 -3.56 41.37
C ASN A 300 -14.43 -3.87 42.68
N ARG A 301 -13.36 -4.69 42.69
CA ARG A 301 -12.58 -4.98 43.93
C ARG A 301 -11.87 -3.74 44.46
N VAL A 302 -11.30 -2.92 43.60
CA VAL A 302 -10.69 -1.64 43.99
C VAL A 302 -11.73 -0.75 44.64
N GLN A 303 -12.92 -0.64 44.08
CA GLN A 303 -14.01 0.17 44.60
C GLN A 303 -14.51 -0.39 45.95
N GLU A 304 -14.68 -1.71 46.09
CA GLU A 304 -15.02 -2.34 47.37
C GLU A 304 -13.95 -2.09 48.45
N LEU A 305 -12.67 -2.16 48.11
CA LEU A 305 -11.58 -1.88 49.03
C LEU A 305 -11.58 -0.41 49.44
N GLN A 306 -11.83 0.53 48.54
CA GLN A 306 -11.95 1.96 48.88
C GLN A 306 -13.10 2.21 49.83
N ILE A 307 -14.28 1.59 49.58
CA ILE A 307 -15.44 1.70 50.49
C ILE A 307 -15.15 1.12 51.87
N ARG A 308 -14.35 0.04 52.00
CA ARG A 308 -13.96 -0.56 53.29
C ARG A 308 -12.92 0.27 54.03
N ILE A 309 -12.03 0.95 53.36
CA ILE A 309 -10.97 1.76 53.99
C ILE A 309 -11.54 3.05 54.58
N ASP A 310 -12.51 3.67 53.92
CA ASP A 310 -13.10 4.94 54.33
C ASP A 310 -13.77 4.88 55.75
N PRO A 311 -14.64 3.89 56.05
CA PRO A 311 -15.23 3.80 57.38
C PRO A 311 -14.21 3.48 58.50
N GLN A 312 -13.17 2.70 58.19
CA GLN A 312 -12.11 2.41 59.15
C GLN A 312 -11.21 3.63 59.41
N ARG A 313 -10.95 4.41 58.39
CA ARG A 313 -10.21 5.67 58.51
C ARG A 313 -11.00 6.70 59.30
N GLN A 314 -12.29 6.87 59.01
CA GLN A 314 -13.19 7.71 59.80
C GLN A 314 -13.29 7.26 61.24
N ALA A 315 -13.39 5.93 61.49
CA ALA A 315 -13.42 5.40 62.83
C ALA A 315 -12.12 5.65 63.63
N ARG A 316 -10.97 5.57 62.97
CA ARG A 316 -9.66 5.91 63.60
C ARG A 316 -9.55 7.42 63.85
N GLU A 317 -9.88 8.27 62.89
CA GLU A 317 -9.85 9.72 63.03
C GLU A 317 -10.83 10.17 64.14
N VAL A 318 -12.03 9.59 64.21
CA VAL A 318 -12.98 9.84 65.29
C VAL A 318 -12.45 9.34 66.66
N ALA A 319 -11.82 8.16 66.71
CA ALA A 319 -11.22 7.63 67.92
C ALA A 319 -10.06 8.52 68.41
N GLU A 320 -9.22 8.99 67.50
CA GLU A 320 -8.10 9.89 67.79
C GLU A 320 -8.58 11.26 68.35
N ILE A 321 -9.68 11.80 67.78
CA ILE A 321 -10.32 13.04 68.29
C ILE A 321 -10.93 12.78 69.69
N VAL A 322 -11.61 11.64 69.86
CA VAL A 322 -12.26 11.31 71.17
C VAL A 322 -11.25 11.07 72.28
N ASP A 323 -10.02 10.58 71.95
CA ASP A 323 -8.95 10.37 72.91
C ASP A 323 -8.11 11.62 73.21
N THR A 324 -8.35 12.75 72.52
CA THR A 324 -7.69 14.02 72.87
C THR A 324 -8.10 14.48 74.25
N GLU A 325 -7.12 14.94 75.03
CA GLU A 325 -7.36 15.55 76.39
C GLU A 325 -8.46 16.61 76.38
N TYR A 326 -8.52 17.38 75.30
CA TYR A 326 -9.51 18.44 75.15
C TYR A 326 -10.95 17.87 75.03
N PHE A 327 -11.14 16.80 74.31
CA PHE A 327 -12.45 16.15 74.20
C PHE A 327 -12.88 15.45 75.47
N GLN A 328 -11.94 14.86 76.19
CA GLN A 328 -12.16 14.24 77.50
C GLN A 328 -12.53 15.30 78.53
N GLN A 329 -11.88 16.47 78.50
CA GLN A 329 -12.23 17.59 79.43
C GLN A 329 -13.62 18.15 79.10
N LEU A 330 -13.96 18.30 77.82
CA LEU A 330 -15.30 18.71 77.35
C LEU A 330 -16.40 17.77 77.82
N LYS A 331 -16.15 16.45 77.69
CA LYS A 331 -17.06 15.41 78.12
C LYS A 331 -17.25 15.43 79.67
N LYS A 332 -16.18 15.71 80.43
CA LYS A 332 -16.23 15.90 81.85
C LYS A 332 -17.04 17.11 82.28
N LYS A 333 -16.79 18.27 81.66
CA LYS A 333 -17.59 19.48 81.82
C LYS A 333 -19.06 19.31 81.46
N ALA A 334 -19.35 18.64 80.40
CA ALA A 334 -20.75 18.39 79.95
C ALA A 334 -21.47 17.44 81.00
N LYS A 335 -20.78 16.47 81.55
CA LYS A 335 -21.33 15.65 82.65
C LYS A 335 -21.58 16.47 83.91
N GLU A 336 -20.67 17.35 84.30
CA GLU A 336 -20.82 18.24 85.47
C GLU A 336 -22.02 19.21 85.28
N PHE A 337 -22.18 19.80 84.11
CA PHE A 337 -23.34 20.67 83.75
C PHE A 337 -24.67 19.88 83.81
N ARG A 338 -24.71 18.64 83.32
CA ARG A 338 -25.90 17.77 83.42
C ARG A 338 -26.23 17.41 84.90
N ARG A 339 -25.21 17.19 85.73
CA ARG A 339 -25.41 16.92 87.17
C ARG A 339 -25.90 18.19 87.89
N ALA A 340 -25.33 19.34 87.66
CA ALA A 340 -25.74 20.60 88.24
C ALA A 340 -27.19 21.05 87.78
N GLY A 341 -27.59 20.76 86.54
CA GLY A 341 -28.96 20.96 86.06
C GLY A 341 -29.98 20.04 86.80
N ARG A 342 -29.60 18.80 87.04
CA ARG A 342 -30.48 17.80 87.75
C ARG A 342 -30.65 18.11 89.21
N SER A 343 -29.69 18.79 89.86
CA SER A 343 -29.78 19.21 91.31
C SER A 343 -30.65 20.44 91.49
N LYS A 344 -30.87 21.27 90.41
CA LYS A 344 -31.79 22.40 90.48
C LYS A 344 -33.26 22.03 90.24
N ASP A 345 -33.57 20.96 89.56
CA ASP A 345 -34.93 20.48 89.35
C ASP A 345 -35.52 19.69 90.60
N VAL A 346 -34.66 19.25 91.47
CA VAL A 346 -35.09 18.54 92.74
C VAL A 346 -35.42 19.55 93.83
N GLY A 347 -35.00 20.82 93.78
CA GLY A 347 -35.23 21.85 94.81
C GLY A 347 -36.50 22.70 94.64
N GLN A 348 -37.32 22.46 93.64
CA GLN A 348 -38.47 23.34 93.34
C GLN A 348 -39.85 22.69 93.53
N ASN A 349 -39.90 21.47 94.19
CA ASN A 349 -41.17 20.77 94.35
C ASN A 349 -41.64 20.70 95.83
N ASP A 350 -41.08 21.54 96.74
CA ASP A 350 -41.55 21.64 98.08
C ASP A 350 -42.07 23.04 98.38
N LEU A 351 -43.28 23.35 97.94
CA LEU A 351 -44.11 24.40 98.44
C LEU A 351 -45.46 23.81 98.85
N PRO A 352 -45.87 24.08 100.12
CA PRO A 352 -47.12 23.48 100.66
C PRO A 352 -48.34 24.19 100.10
N ARG A 353 -49.32 23.43 99.70
CA ARG A 353 -50.67 23.89 99.45
C ARG A 353 -51.36 24.25 100.76
N SER A 354 -51.71 25.48 100.92
CA SER A 354 -52.80 25.87 101.78
C SER A 354 -53.85 26.61 100.96
#